data_de1fadacf13168e964a2007c35fd61b7
#
_entry.id   de1fadacf13168e964a2007c35fd61b7
#
_cell.length_a   1.000
_cell.length_b   1.000
_cell.length_c   1.000
_cell.angle_alpha   90.00
_cell.angle_beta   90.00
_cell.angle_gamma   90.00
#
_symmetry.space_group_name_H-M   'P 1'
#
loop_
_entity.id
_entity.type
_entity.pdbx_description
1 polymer ?
#
loop_
_entity_poly.entity_id
_entity_poly.type
_entity_poly.pdbx_seq_one_letter_code
_entity_poly.pdbx_strand_id
1 'polypeptide(L)'
;LPAELVPENPLRKNSIVDVRCRDAEGRQFIVEMQMIWSPEFRQRVLFNASKAYVRQIDTGQEYELLQPVYSLNLVNEVFEPELEGFYHYYQLVHMEHTEKVIEGLHLIFVELPKFNPHTYSEKKMQVLWLRFLTEINEHTREVPPELLANPEVKKAVNAVEESAFTEAQLLGYEKFWDII
;
A
#
# COMPACT_ATOMS: atom_id res chain seq x y z
N LEU A 1 -8.16 3.24 11.07
CA LEU A 1 -9.22 2.23 10.90
C LEU A 1 -8.69 0.85 11.24
N PRO A 2 -9.53 -0.11 11.70
CA PRO A 2 -9.11 -1.49 11.84
C PRO A 2 -8.60 -2.06 10.51
N ALA A 3 -7.46 -2.75 10.52
CA ALA A 3 -6.88 -3.39 9.34
C ALA A 3 -7.69 -4.63 8.93
N GLU A 4 -8.36 -5.28 9.89
CA GLU A 4 -9.20 -6.44 9.64
C GLU A 4 -10.55 -6.03 9.04
N LEU A 5 -10.86 -6.59 7.87
CA LEU A 5 -12.15 -6.47 7.20
C LEU A 5 -13.00 -7.70 7.54
N VAL A 6 -13.47 -7.76 8.79
CA VAL A 6 -14.28 -8.88 9.31
C VAL A 6 -15.52 -9.11 8.42
N PRO A 7 -15.84 -10.34 8.02
CA PRO A 7 -17.03 -10.61 7.22
C PRO A 7 -18.31 -10.46 8.07
N GLU A 8 -19.37 -9.98 7.46
CA GLU A 8 -20.71 -9.90 8.08
C GLU A 8 -21.29 -11.30 8.37
N ASN A 9 -20.81 -12.30 7.66
CA ASN A 9 -21.18 -13.70 7.85
C ASN A 9 -19.92 -14.52 8.14
N PRO A 10 -19.88 -15.33 9.23
CA PRO A 10 -18.73 -16.17 9.60
C PRO A 10 -18.25 -17.15 8.50
N LEU A 11 -19.12 -17.48 7.54
CA LEU A 11 -18.79 -18.36 6.42
C LEU A 11 -18.09 -17.63 5.26
N ARG A 12 -18.01 -16.30 5.29
CA ARG A 12 -17.29 -15.54 4.25
C ARG A 12 -15.82 -15.35 4.63
N LYS A 13 -14.98 -15.29 3.59
CA LYS A 13 -13.54 -15.10 3.76
C LYS A 13 -13.24 -13.80 4.51
N ASN A 14 -12.47 -13.92 5.56
CA ASN A 14 -11.89 -12.78 6.26
C ASN A 14 -10.82 -12.10 5.38
N SER A 15 -10.54 -10.85 5.65
CA SER A 15 -9.59 -10.05 4.88
C SER A 15 -8.83 -9.16 5.85
N ILE A 16 -7.52 -9.27 5.84
CA ILE A 16 -6.62 -8.42 6.62
C ILE A 16 -5.79 -7.64 5.61
N VAL A 17 -5.63 -6.36 5.84
CA VAL A 17 -4.77 -5.46 5.07
C VAL A 17 -3.73 -4.85 6.03
N ASP A 18 -2.55 -4.49 5.52
CA ASP A 18 -1.46 -4.03 6.38
C ASP A 18 -1.81 -2.71 7.06
N VAL A 19 -2.28 -1.73 6.30
CA VAL A 19 -2.71 -0.43 6.83
C VAL A 19 -4.03 0.00 6.21
N ARG A 20 -4.92 0.55 7.03
CA ARG A 20 -6.16 1.18 6.59
C ARG A 20 -6.36 2.51 7.28
N CYS A 21 -6.52 3.57 6.49
CA CYS A 21 -6.72 4.91 7.01
C CYS A 21 -7.83 5.66 6.24
N ARG A 22 -8.20 6.83 6.77
CA ARG A 22 -9.18 7.74 6.17
C ARG A 22 -8.65 9.16 6.28
N ASP A 23 -8.82 9.94 5.23
CA ASP A 23 -8.50 11.37 5.26
C ASP A 23 -9.66 12.22 5.82
N ALA A 24 -9.45 13.54 5.84
CA ALA A 24 -10.43 14.50 6.36
C ALA A 24 -11.70 14.59 5.50
N GLU A 25 -11.60 14.26 4.20
CA GLU A 25 -12.70 14.24 3.25
C GLU A 25 -13.50 12.93 3.30
N GLY A 26 -13.06 11.95 4.09
CA GLY A 26 -13.71 10.64 4.26
C GLY A 26 -13.25 9.57 3.28
N ARG A 27 -12.35 9.90 2.33
CA ARG A 27 -11.78 8.92 1.39
C ARG A 27 -11.00 7.87 2.15
N GLN A 28 -11.10 6.61 1.74
CA GLN A 28 -10.43 5.50 2.40
C GLN A 28 -9.18 5.09 1.65
N PHE A 29 -8.13 4.82 2.40
CA PHE A 29 -6.85 4.35 1.88
C PHE A 29 -6.52 3.00 2.51
N ILE A 30 -6.15 2.05 1.64
CA ILE A 30 -5.57 0.76 2.00
C ILE A 30 -4.14 0.78 1.49
N VAL A 31 -3.18 0.42 2.33
CA VAL A 31 -1.78 0.25 1.92
C VAL A 31 -1.40 -1.19 2.23
N GLU A 32 -0.90 -1.90 1.24
CA GLU A 32 -0.37 -3.25 1.37
C GLU A 32 1.06 -3.31 0.85
N MET A 33 1.93 -4.07 1.53
CA MET A 33 3.27 -4.39 1.05
C MET A 33 3.34 -5.88 0.72
N GLN A 34 3.72 -6.19 -0.52
CA GLN A 34 3.79 -7.55 -1.02
C GLN A 34 5.23 -7.88 -1.45
N MET A 35 5.85 -8.83 -0.76
CA MET A 35 7.24 -9.23 -1.03
C MET A 35 7.35 -10.08 -2.27
N ILE A 36 6.41 -11.00 -2.49
CA ILE A 36 6.39 -11.94 -3.61
C ILE A 36 5.10 -11.75 -4.40
N TRP A 37 5.21 -11.58 -5.70
CA TRP A 37 4.04 -11.50 -6.58
C TRP A 37 3.37 -12.86 -6.78
N SER A 38 2.04 -12.85 -6.82
CA SER A 38 1.25 -13.95 -7.35
C SER A 38 0.10 -13.42 -8.22
N PRO A 39 -0.37 -14.14 -9.25
CA PRO A 39 -1.49 -13.71 -10.07
C PRO A 39 -2.77 -13.43 -9.26
N GLU A 40 -2.97 -14.16 -8.16
CA GLU A 40 -4.12 -14.02 -7.27
C GLU A 40 -4.05 -12.71 -6.44
N PHE A 41 -2.90 -12.08 -6.35
CA PHE A 41 -2.73 -10.84 -5.60
C PHE A 41 -3.61 -9.71 -6.17
N ARG A 42 -3.70 -9.57 -7.49
CA ARG A 42 -4.61 -8.59 -8.12
C ARG A 42 -6.07 -8.80 -7.69
N GLN A 43 -6.54 -10.04 -7.70
CA GLN A 43 -7.90 -10.37 -7.27
C GLN A 43 -8.09 -10.12 -5.78
N ARG A 44 -7.08 -10.39 -4.95
CA ARG A 44 -7.10 -10.09 -3.52
C ARG A 44 -7.21 -8.58 -3.27
N VAL A 45 -6.43 -7.77 -3.98
CA VAL A 45 -6.47 -6.31 -3.91
C VAL A 45 -7.86 -5.79 -4.29
N LEU A 46 -8.39 -6.22 -5.43
CA LEU A 46 -9.74 -5.86 -5.87
C LEU A 46 -10.81 -6.26 -4.83
N PHE A 47 -10.71 -7.48 -4.29
CA PHE A 47 -11.64 -7.97 -3.25
C PHE A 47 -11.57 -7.10 -1.98
N ASN A 48 -10.37 -6.77 -1.49
CA ASN A 48 -10.16 -5.96 -0.29
C ASN A 48 -10.69 -4.54 -0.47
N ALA A 49 -10.38 -3.90 -1.61
CA ALA A 49 -10.88 -2.57 -1.95
C ALA A 49 -12.40 -2.54 -2.07
N SER A 50 -13.00 -3.52 -2.75
CA SER A 50 -14.45 -3.65 -2.89
C SER A 50 -15.12 -3.84 -1.54
N LYS A 51 -14.55 -4.66 -0.66
CA LYS A 51 -15.06 -4.90 0.68
C LYS A 51 -14.99 -3.64 1.56
N ALA A 52 -13.94 -2.84 1.43
CA ALA A 52 -13.85 -1.55 2.08
C ALA A 52 -14.87 -0.54 1.53
N TYR A 53 -15.13 -0.58 0.22
CA TYR A 53 -16.09 0.29 -0.44
C TYR A 53 -17.53 0.02 0.01
N VAL A 54 -18.00 -1.24 -0.06
CA VAL A 54 -19.38 -1.61 0.29
C VAL A 54 -19.69 -1.46 1.78
N ARG A 55 -18.67 -1.45 2.64
CA ARG A 55 -18.82 -1.31 4.09
C ARG A 55 -18.91 0.13 4.59
N GLN A 56 -19.01 1.08 3.70
CA GLN A 56 -19.14 2.48 4.09
C GLN A 56 -20.55 2.87 4.48
N ILE A 57 -21.54 2.14 4.00
CA ILE A 57 -22.96 2.39 4.23
C ILE A 57 -23.67 1.13 4.70
N ASP A 58 -24.71 1.32 5.52
CA ASP A 58 -25.60 0.28 6.02
C ASP A 58 -26.94 0.27 5.26
N THR A 59 -27.78 -0.72 5.56
CA THR A 59 -29.12 -0.84 4.98
C THR A 59 -29.92 0.44 5.22
N GLY A 60 -30.46 1.00 4.15
CA GLY A 60 -31.29 2.22 4.18
C GLY A 60 -30.52 3.53 4.08
N GLN A 61 -29.19 3.49 3.98
CA GLN A 61 -28.38 4.68 3.70
C GLN A 61 -28.26 4.92 2.19
N GLU A 62 -28.03 6.19 1.81
CA GLU A 62 -27.95 6.61 0.43
C GLU A 62 -26.56 6.35 -0.18
N TYR A 63 -26.54 5.90 -1.43
CA TYR A 63 -25.28 5.61 -2.16
C TYR A 63 -24.38 6.84 -2.37
N GLU A 64 -24.97 8.05 -2.29
CA GLU A 64 -24.22 9.32 -2.38
C GLU A 64 -23.23 9.52 -1.22
N LEU A 65 -23.38 8.78 -0.13
CA LEU A 65 -22.45 8.79 1.01
C LEU A 65 -21.16 7.99 0.75
N LEU A 66 -21.15 7.16 -0.30
CA LEU A 66 -19.98 6.37 -0.65
C LEU A 66 -18.82 7.26 -1.08
N GLN A 67 -17.67 7.06 -0.44
CA GLN A 67 -16.43 7.74 -0.77
C GLN A 67 -15.48 6.80 -1.53
N PRO A 68 -14.62 7.32 -2.41
CA PRO A 68 -13.62 6.51 -3.10
C PRO A 68 -12.70 5.75 -2.14
N VAL A 69 -12.32 4.55 -2.55
CA VAL A 69 -11.29 3.72 -1.89
C VAL A 69 -10.04 3.68 -2.76
N TYR A 70 -8.92 4.07 -2.20
CA TYR A 70 -7.60 4.01 -2.83
C TYR A 70 -6.82 2.86 -2.22
N SER A 71 -6.49 1.84 -3.01
CA SER A 71 -5.63 0.73 -2.61
C SER A 71 -4.24 0.92 -3.21
N LEU A 72 -3.27 1.27 -2.38
CA LEU A 72 -1.85 1.39 -2.73
C LEU A 72 -1.14 0.09 -2.36
N ASN A 73 -0.59 -0.57 -3.35
CA ASN A 73 0.07 -1.86 -3.22
C ASN A 73 1.53 -1.72 -3.63
N LEU A 74 2.42 -1.82 -2.66
CA LEU A 74 3.87 -1.73 -2.83
C LEU A 74 4.39 -3.15 -3.05
N VAL A 75 4.87 -3.44 -4.26
CA VAL A 75 5.30 -4.78 -4.67
C VAL A 75 6.81 -4.83 -4.82
N ASN A 76 7.47 -5.70 -4.07
CA ASN A 76 8.93 -5.87 -4.12
C ASN A 76 9.38 -6.85 -5.22
N GLU A 77 8.60 -6.93 -6.29
CA GLU A 77 8.89 -7.78 -7.45
C GLU A 77 8.42 -7.10 -8.74
N VAL A 78 9.06 -7.42 -9.87
CA VAL A 78 8.64 -6.96 -11.20
C VAL A 78 7.58 -7.93 -11.74
N PHE A 79 6.35 -7.46 -11.94
CA PHE A 79 5.22 -8.27 -12.42
C PHE A 79 4.68 -7.85 -13.81
N GLU A 80 5.09 -6.69 -14.31
CA GLU A 80 4.80 -6.19 -15.66
C GLU A 80 6.13 -5.86 -16.40
N PRO A 81 6.94 -6.87 -16.75
CA PRO A 81 8.28 -6.62 -17.29
C PRO A 81 8.28 -5.89 -18.63
N GLU A 82 7.17 -5.95 -19.39
CA GLU A 82 6.98 -5.25 -20.67
C GLU A 82 6.67 -3.75 -20.51
N LEU A 83 6.28 -3.29 -19.33
CA LEU A 83 6.03 -1.89 -19.06
C LEU A 83 7.24 -1.24 -18.40
N GLU A 84 7.73 -0.12 -18.95
CA GLU A 84 8.89 0.60 -18.37
C GLU A 84 8.57 1.30 -17.04
N GLY A 85 7.32 1.70 -16.85
CA GLY A 85 6.87 2.40 -15.64
C GLY A 85 6.83 1.50 -14.40
N PHE A 86 7.11 2.08 -13.25
CA PHE A 86 7.00 1.40 -11.94
C PHE A 86 5.63 1.60 -11.28
N TYR A 87 4.78 2.50 -11.80
CA TYR A 87 3.51 2.93 -11.22
C TYR A 87 2.37 2.55 -12.16
N HIS A 88 1.46 1.70 -11.69
CA HIS A 88 0.32 1.20 -12.44
C HIS A 88 -0.96 1.61 -11.73
N TYR A 89 -1.83 2.34 -12.45
CA TYR A 89 -3.06 2.88 -11.90
C TYR A 89 -4.28 2.37 -12.66
N TYR A 90 -5.19 1.74 -11.94
CA TYR A 90 -6.41 1.15 -12.48
C TYR A 90 -7.65 1.81 -11.92
N GLN A 91 -8.60 2.10 -12.81
CA GLN A 91 -9.91 2.66 -12.51
C GLN A 91 -10.99 1.97 -13.34
N LEU A 92 -12.26 2.16 -12.94
CA LEU A 92 -13.40 1.74 -13.75
C LEU A 92 -13.70 2.83 -14.78
N VAL A 93 -13.51 2.51 -16.05
CA VAL A 93 -13.69 3.45 -17.15
C VAL A 93 -14.63 2.89 -18.22
N HIS A 94 -15.26 3.76 -19.00
CA HIS A 94 -15.98 3.36 -20.21
C HIS A 94 -14.98 2.95 -21.28
N MET A 95 -15.10 1.73 -21.83
CA MET A 95 -14.08 1.15 -22.72
C MET A 95 -13.82 1.94 -24.01
N GLU A 96 -14.87 2.54 -24.57
CA GLU A 96 -14.78 3.37 -25.80
C GLU A 96 -14.54 4.86 -25.49
N HIS A 97 -14.71 5.27 -24.21
CA HIS A 97 -14.58 6.64 -23.73
C HIS A 97 -13.87 6.63 -22.38
N THR A 98 -12.55 6.42 -22.38
CA THR A 98 -11.76 6.22 -21.17
C THR A 98 -11.67 7.47 -20.27
N GLU A 99 -12.05 8.63 -20.77
CA GLU A 99 -12.22 9.86 -19.97
C GLU A 99 -13.47 9.81 -19.07
N LYS A 100 -14.41 8.87 -19.33
CA LYS A 100 -15.59 8.66 -18.48
C LYS A 100 -15.28 7.62 -17.42
N VAL A 101 -15.10 8.09 -16.19
CA VAL A 101 -14.73 7.28 -15.03
C VAL A 101 -15.94 7.10 -14.11
N ILE A 102 -16.12 5.90 -13.58
CA ILE A 102 -16.98 5.65 -12.42
C ILE A 102 -16.08 5.71 -11.18
N GLU A 103 -16.22 6.80 -10.44
CA GLU A 103 -15.47 6.97 -9.19
C GLU A 103 -15.89 5.92 -8.15
N GLY A 104 -14.93 5.38 -7.45
CA GLY A 104 -15.22 4.39 -6.39
C GLY A 104 -14.01 3.55 -6.01
N LEU A 105 -13.40 2.87 -6.96
CA LEU A 105 -12.23 2.02 -6.72
C LEU A 105 -11.02 2.51 -7.50
N HIS A 106 -9.94 2.78 -6.79
CA HIS A 106 -8.64 3.18 -7.32
C HIS A 106 -7.60 2.16 -6.87
N LEU A 107 -7.12 1.32 -7.81
CA LEU A 107 -6.14 0.29 -7.50
C LEU A 107 -4.79 0.72 -8.05
N ILE A 108 -3.82 0.88 -7.17
CA ILE A 108 -2.50 1.40 -7.48
C ILE A 108 -1.48 0.32 -7.12
N PHE A 109 -0.63 -0.05 -8.08
CA PHE A 109 0.48 -0.96 -7.85
C PHE A 109 1.79 -0.24 -8.15
N VAL A 110 2.77 -0.42 -7.29
CA VAL A 110 4.10 0.17 -7.40
C VAL A 110 5.12 -0.95 -7.39
N GLU A 111 5.81 -1.15 -8.51
CA GLU A 111 6.92 -2.09 -8.62
C GLU A 111 8.20 -1.45 -8.07
N LEU A 112 8.48 -1.68 -6.79
CA LEU A 112 9.62 -1.09 -6.10
C LEU A 112 10.96 -1.33 -6.81
N PRO A 113 11.25 -2.53 -7.40
CA PRO A 113 12.51 -2.77 -8.10
C PRO A 113 12.74 -1.92 -9.36
N LYS A 114 11.67 -1.37 -9.96
CA LYS A 114 11.76 -0.46 -11.12
C LYS A 114 11.94 1.01 -10.73
N PHE A 115 11.75 1.34 -9.46
CA PHE A 115 11.90 2.72 -9.00
C PHE A 115 13.36 3.16 -9.06
N ASN A 116 13.65 4.23 -9.81
CA ASN A 116 14.96 4.85 -9.88
C ASN A 116 14.88 6.29 -9.33
N PRO A 117 15.44 6.55 -8.15
CA PRO A 117 15.36 7.86 -7.50
C PRO A 117 15.99 9.00 -8.33
N HIS A 118 17.02 8.70 -9.14
CA HIS A 118 17.73 9.71 -9.94
C HIS A 118 16.91 10.29 -11.10
N THR A 119 15.78 9.67 -11.44
CA THR A 119 14.89 10.14 -12.53
C THR A 119 13.89 11.18 -12.06
N TYR A 120 13.73 11.40 -10.75
CA TYR A 120 12.72 12.24 -10.15
C TYR A 120 13.31 13.33 -9.25
N SER A 121 12.54 14.39 -8.99
CA SER A 121 12.94 15.41 -8.02
C SER A 121 13.06 14.78 -6.63
N GLU A 122 14.28 14.68 -6.12
CA GLU A 122 14.61 14.04 -4.83
C GLU A 122 13.88 14.64 -3.61
N LYS A 123 13.32 15.85 -3.74
CA LYS A 123 12.60 16.55 -2.65
C LYS A 123 11.10 16.25 -2.58
N LYS A 124 10.54 15.51 -3.54
CA LYS A 124 9.12 15.17 -3.48
C LYS A 124 8.87 14.10 -2.41
N MET A 125 7.84 14.30 -1.59
CA MET A 125 7.46 13.38 -0.52
C MET A 125 7.33 11.92 -0.98
N GLN A 126 6.73 11.71 -2.14
CA GLN A 126 6.58 10.37 -2.73
C GLN A 126 7.94 9.72 -3.01
N VAL A 127 8.90 10.48 -3.55
CA VAL A 127 10.26 9.99 -3.83
C VAL A 127 10.98 9.65 -2.52
N LEU A 128 10.85 10.47 -1.48
CA LEU A 128 11.47 10.21 -0.18
C LEU A 128 10.93 8.92 0.46
N TRP A 129 9.62 8.67 0.37
CA TRP A 129 9.02 7.43 0.86
C TRP A 129 9.46 6.21 0.05
N LEU A 130 9.48 6.30 -1.28
CA LEU A 130 9.97 5.21 -2.12
C LEU A 130 11.45 4.93 -1.89
N ARG A 131 12.29 5.96 -1.73
CA ARG A 131 13.69 5.82 -1.34
C ARG A 131 13.84 5.13 0.02
N PHE A 132 13.05 5.54 1.02
CA PHE A 132 13.04 4.87 2.32
C PHE A 132 12.75 3.38 2.18
N LEU A 133 11.72 3.00 1.40
CA LEU A 133 11.29 1.62 1.22
C LEU A 133 12.27 0.77 0.38
N THR A 134 13.10 1.39 -0.46
CA THR A 134 14.02 0.67 -1.37
C THR A 134 15.48 0.74 -0.93
N GLU A 135 15.90 1.80 -0.24
CA GLU A 135 17.30 2.04 0.14
C GLU A 135 17.60 1.64 1.59
N ILE A 136 16.59 1.66 2.49
CA ILE A 136 16.80 1.30 3.89
C ILE A 136 16.51 -0.18 4.09
N ASN A 137 17.52 -0.92 4.52
CA ASN A 137 17.47 -2.37 4.76
C ASN A 137 18.43 -2.74 5.90
N GLU A 138 18.48 -4.00 6.25
CA GLU A 138 19.33 -4.56 7.33
C GLU A 138 20.84 -4.31 7.18
N HIS A 139 21.30 -3.97 5.96
CA HIS A 139 22.71 -3.67 5.68
C HIS A 139 23.00 -2.16 5.68
N THR A 140 21.98 -1.33 5.84
CA THR A 140 22.12 0.13 5.84
C THR A 140 22.85 0.59 7.10
N ARG A 141 24.07 1.13 6.93
CA ARG A 141 24.88 1.67 8.03
C ARG A 141 24.71 3.17 8.21
N GLU A 142 24.45 3.88 7.12
CA GLU A 142 24.26 5.33 7.11
C GLU A 142 23.01 5.65 6.31
N VAL A 143 22.10 6.41 6.93
CA VAL A 143 20.86 6.86 6.26
C VAL A 143 21.16 8.12 5.46
N PRO A 144 20.73 8.21 4.19
CA PRO A 144 20.90 9.40 3.39
C PRO A 144 20.33 10.66 4.08
N PRO A 145 21.11 11.77 4.14
CA PRO A 145 20.71 12.99 4.85
C PRO A 145 19.38 13.57 4.35
N GLU A 146 19.06 13.38 3.07
CA GLU A 146 17.82 13.85 2.45
C GLU A 146 16.58 13.19 3.07
N LEU A 147 16.67 11.90 3.44
CA LEU A 147 15.61 11.17 4.14
C LEU A 147 15.41 11.70 5.56
N LEU A 148 16.51 12.00 6.25
CA LEU A 148 16.49 12.53 7.62
C LEU A 148 16.03 14.00 7.68
N ALA A 149 16.13 14.73 6.57
CA ALA A 149 15.65 16.11 6.49
C ALA A 149 14.12 16.23 6.53
N ASN A 150 13.40 15.16 6.17
CA ASN A 150 11.94 15.12 6.25
C ASN A 150 11.49 14.53 7.59
N PRO A 151 10.68 15.26 8.41
CA PRO A 151 10.29 14.81 9.75
C PRO A 151 9.51 13.48 9.75
N GLU A 152 8.65 13.24 8.77
CA GLU A 152 7.82 12.02 8.72
C GLU A 152 8.64 10.81 8.32
N VAL A 153 9.50 10.96 7.30
CA VAL A 153 10.42 9.89 6.87
C VAL A 153 11.45 9.61 7.98
N LYS A 154 11.97 10.64 8.65
CA LYS A 154 12.85 10.48 9.81
C LYS A 154 12.20 9.66 10.94
N LYS A 155 10.91 9.88 11.22
CA LYS A 155 10.19 9.05 12.20
C LYS A 155 10.13 7.59 11.78
N ALA A 156 9.89 7.33 10.47
CA ALA A 156 9.88 5.96 9.95
C ALA A 156 11.26 5.31 10.05
N VAL A 157 12.33 6.02 9.69
CA VAL A 157 13.70 5.54 9.85
C VAL A 157 13.99 5.16 11.31
N ASN A 158 13.69 6.06 12.25
CA ASN A 158 13.93 5.79 13.69
C ASN A 158 13.08 4.60 14.20
N ALA A 159 11.93 4.34 13.60
CA ALA A 159 11.06 3.23 13.99
C ALA A 159 11.57 1.85 13.51
N VAL A 160 12.39 1.81 12.48
CA VAL A 160 13.00 0.57 11.95
C VAL A 160 14.46 0.37 12.39
N GLU A 161 15.03 1.28 13.20
CA GLU A 161 16.32 1.04 13.80
C GLU A 161 16.27 -0.17 14.75
N GLU A 162 17.24 -1.07 14.63
CA GLU A 162 17.30 -2.30 15.43
C GLU A 162 17.21 -2.02 16.94
N SER A 163 17.83 -0.92 17.38
CA SER A 163 17.78 -0.47 18.77
C SER A 163 16.38 -0.09 19.28
N ALA A 164 15.43 0.13 18.38
CA ALA A 164 14.04 0.44 18.74
C ALA A 164 13.18 -0.81 18.96
N PHE A 165 13.68 -2.00 18.59
CA PHE A 165 12.94 -3.25 18.72
C PHE A 165 13.24 -3.93 20.06
N THR A 166 12.20 -4.47 20.68
CA THR A 166 12.37 -5.37 21.83
C THR A 166 12.87 -6.73 21.36
N GLU A 167 13.53 -7.48 22.25
CA GLU A 167 14.01 -8.84 21.98
C GLU A 167 12.90 -9.76 21.44
N ALA A 168 11.67 -9.63 21.95
CA ALA A 168 10.51 -10.40 21.48
C ALA A 168 10.07 -10.03 20.04
N GLN A 169 10.23 -8.77 19.64
CA GLN A 169 9.94 -8.31 18.28
C GLN A 169 11.00 -8.82 17.30
N LEU A 170 12.27 -8.76 17.66
CA LEU A 170 13.38 -9.30 16.86
C LEU A 170 13.22 -10.81 16.65
N LEU A 171 12.89 -11.55 17.70
CA LEU A 171 12.65 -13.00 17.61
C LEU A 171 11.43 -13.33 16.72
N GLY A 172 10.40 -12.48 16.73
CA GLY A 172 9.22 -12.60 15.85
C GLY A 172 9.58 -12.35 14.38
N TYR A 173 10.45 -11.39 14.12
CA TYR A 173 10.98 -11.06 12.79
C TYR A 173 11.82 -12.21 12.21
N GLU A 174 12.76 -12.75 12.98
CA GLU A 174 13.58 -13.91 12.61
C GLU A 174 12.72 -15.13 12.26
N LYS A 175 11.74 -15.46 13.10
CA LYS A 175 10.81 -16.57 12.83
C LYS A 175 9.94 -16.39 11.58
N PHE A 176 9.63 -15.16 11.21
CA PHE A 176 8.88 -14.87 9.99
C PHE A 176 9.74 -15.22 8.76
N TRP A 177 11.02 -14.87 8.76
CA TRP A 177 11.93 -15.18 7.64
C TRP A 177 12.30 -16.66 7.55
N ASP A 178 12.28 -17.39 8.65
CA ASP A 178 12.50 -18.84 8.66
C ASP A 178 11.34 -19.65 8.03
N ILE A 179 10.18 -19.03 7.83
CA ILE A 179 8.97 -19.68 7.30
C ILE A 179 8.77 -19.42 5.80
N ILE A 180 9.43 -18.41 5.22
CA ILE A 180 9.35 -18.06 3.80
C ILE A 180 10.49 -18.71 3.01
#